data_7c8e8b7e2d72f4b5f9b72507086933a1
#
_entry.id   7c8e8b7e2d72f4b5f9b72507086933a1
#
_cell.length_a   1.000
_cell.length_b   1.000
_cell.length_c   1.000
_cell.angle_alpha   90.00
_cell.angle_beta   90.00
_cell.angle_gamma   90.00
#
_symmetry.space_group_name_H-M   'P 1'
#
loop_
_entity.id
_entity.type
_entity.pdbx_description
1 polymer ?
#
loop_
_entity_poly.entity_id
_entity_poly.type
_entity_poly.pdbx_seq_one_letter_code
_entity_poly.pdbx_strand_id
1 'polypeptide(L)'
;MTGKAALPKFDFLKKIRIENAHELDISGNSIVIAEGLHALNPVLTEIIPQDRLFKVYISVNRSIEDENGEVLLTSRQIRLTRRILRDRIFRSTSPAETLKLWKGVTAGEEKYLYCFKNRADLMIKTLHIYEPCLYKSELAALIEETADCSDNPYFMKTLESIDHFCPIDSSLIPQNSLIREFIGTDSEL
;
A
#
# COMPACT_ATOMS: atom_id res chain seq x y z
N MET A 1 -18.02 26.97 -15.83
CA MET A 1 -17.91 25.81 -14.90
C MET A 1 -17.64 26.39 -13.52
N THR A 2 -18.33 25.91 -12.49
CA THR A 2 -18.30 26.53 -11.14
C THR A 2 -17.05 26.26 -10.33
N GLY A 3 -16.13 25.43 -10.81
CA GLY A 3 -14.92 25.02 -10.07
C GLY A 3 -15.19 24.17 -8.82
N LYS A 4 -16.45 23.78 -8.58
CA LYS A 4 -16.86 23.02 -7.40
C LYS A 4 -17.32 21.61 -7.79
N ALA A 5 -16.92 20.63 -6.98
CA ALA A 5 -17.35 19.23 -7.13
C ALA A 5 -17.69 18.62 -5.78
N ALA A 6 -18.79 17.89 -5.71
CA ALA A 6 -19.15 17.10 -4.55
C ALA A 6 -18.46 15.73 -4.63
N LEU A 7 -17.75 15.34 -3.59
CA LEU A 7 -16.99 14.09 -3.53
C LEU A 7 -17.60 13.14 -2.50
N PRO A 8 -17.70 11.85 -2.80
CA PRO A 8 -18.08 10.83 -1.84
C PRO A 8 -16.92 10.53 -0.88
N LYS A 9 -17.26 9.96 0.29
CA LYS A 9 -16.32 9.34 1.23
C LYS A 9 -16.67 7.86 1.39
N PHE A 10 -15.66 7.01 1.45
CA PHE A 10 -15.85 5.61 1.81
C PHE A 10 -15.49 5.38 3.28
N ASP A 11 -16.43 4.84 4.06
CA ASP A 11 -16.21 4.40 5.43
C ASP A 11 -15.77 2.93 5.40
N PHE A 12 -14.50 2.68 5.65
CA PHE A 12 -13.92 1.33 5.57
C PHE A 12 -14.38 0.41 6.70
N LEU A 13 -14.70 0.96 7.87
CA LEU A 13 -15.19 0.17 9.00
C LEU A 13 -16.63 -0.30 8.75
N LYS A 14 -17.48 0.59 8.27
CA LYS A 14 -18.88 0.29 7.95
C LYS A 14 -19.06 -0.32 6.55
N LYS A 15 -18.02 -0.30 5.72
CA LYS A 15 -18.03 -0.75 4.31
C LYS A 15 -19.14 -0.08 3.48
N ILE A 16 -19.39 1.22 3.72
CA ILE A 16 -20.41 2.01 3.02
C ILE A 16 -19.79 3.22 2.31
N ARG A 17 -20.40 3.63 1.21
CA ARG A 17 -20.11 4.88 0.52
C ARG A 17 -21.09 5.95 0.99
N ILE A 18 -20.54 7.11 1.40
CA ILE A 18 -21.30 8.30 1.82
C ILE A 18 -21.20 9.29 0.66
N GLU A 19 -22.34 9.60 0.04
CA GLU A 19 -22.39 10.55 -1.08
C GLU A 19 -22.26 11.99 -0.58
N ASN A 20 -21.69 12.88 -1.40
CA ASN A 20 -21.55 14.31 -1.15
C ASN A 20 -20.95 14.64 0.23
N ALA A 21 -20.02 13.81 0.71
CA ALA A 21 -19.39 13.97 2.01
C ALA A 21 -18.44 15.17 2.09
N HIS A 22 -17.88 15.58 0.97
CA HIS A 22 -16.95 16.70 0.87
C HIS A 22 -17.25 17.53 -0.36
N GLU A 23 -17.06 18.87 -0.24
CA GLU A 23 -17.04 19.76 -1.40
C GLU A 23 -15.58 20.10 -1.73
N LEU A 24 -15.18 19.87 -2.97
CA LEU A 24 -13.90 20.30 -3.51
C LEU A 24 -14.13 21.59 -4.30
N ASP A 25 -13.44 22.67 -3.92
CA ASP A 25 -13.39 23.92 -4.66
C ASP A 25 -12.02 24.06 -5.35
N ILE A 26 -12.02 24.03 -6.68
CA ILE A 26 -10.83 24.14 -7.54
C ILE A 26 -10.80 25.49 -8.27
N SER A 27 -11.38 26.52 -7.69
CA SER A 27 -11.33 27.88 -8.23
C SER A 27 -9.89 28.43 -8.19
N GLY A 28 -9.49 29.17 -9.21
CA GLY A 28 -8.16 29.79 -9.31
C GLY A 28 -7.05 28.82 -9.78
N ASN A 29 -5.82 29.08 -9.33
CA ASN A 29 -4.63 28.30 -9.69
C ASN A 29 -4.42 27.11 -8.73
N SER A 30 -5.33 26.15 -8.74
CA SER A 30 -5.27 24.99 -7.88
C SER A 30 -4.59 23.81 -8.58
N ILE A 31 -3.82 23.02 -7.81
CA ILE A 31 -3.32 21.70 -8.23
C ILE A 31 -4.18 20.66 -7.55
N VAL A 32 -4.73 19.72 -8.34
CA VAL A 32 -5.48 18.59 -7.84
C VAL A 32 -4.59 17.36 -7.87
N ILE A 33 -4.41 16.74 -6.70
CA ILE A 33 -3.72 15.45 -6.58
C ILE A 33 -4.79 14.38 -6.45
N ALA A 34 -4.82 13.46 -7.43
CA ALA A 34 -5.71 12.30 -7.40
C ALA A 34 -4.86 11.03 -7.26
N GLU A 35 -5.18 10.21 -6.28
CA GLU A 35 -4.51 8.93 -6.06
C GLU A 35 -5.47 7.74 -6.18
N GLY A 36 -4.95 6.61 -6.56
CA GLY A 36 -5.69 5.36 -6.60
C GLY A 36 -5.15 4.38 -7.63
N LEU A 37 -5.58 3.14 -7.49
CA LEU A 37 -5.18 2.03 -8.37
C LEU A 37 -5.43 2.32 -9.85
N HIS A 38 -6.47 3.10 -10.15
CA HIS A 38 -6.87 3.44 -11.51
C HIS A 38 -6.40 4.84 -11.96
N ALA A 39 -5.64 5.58 -11.15
CA ALA A 39 -5.28 6.97 -11.46
C ALA A 39 -4.48 7.11 -12.77
N LEU A 40 -3.69 6.09 -13.15
CA LEU A 40 -2.95 6.05 -14.41
C LEU A 40 -3.77 5.53 -15.60
N ASN A 41 -5.01 5.06 -15.38
CA ASN A 41 -5.85 4.55 -16.46
C ASN A 41 -6.27 5.71 -17.39
N PRO A 42 -5.94 5.63 -18.70
CA PRO A 42 -6.25 6.70 -19.65
C PRO A 42 -7.75 7.02 -19.73
N VAL A 43 -8.62 6.06 -19.52
CA VAL A 43 -10.07 6.28 -19.51
C VAL A 43 -10.49 7.36 -18.51
N LEU A 44 -9.77 7.52 -17.39
CA LEU A 44 -10.05 8.55 -16.39
C LEU A 44 -9.43 9.91 -16.73
N THR A 45 -8.40 9.93 -17.59
CA THR A 45 -7.60 11.13 -17.83
C THR A 45 -7.63 11.61 -19.27
N GLU A 46 -8.24 10.86 -20.20
CA GLU A 46 -8.25 11.19 -21.63
C GLU A 46 -8.93 12.53 -21.99
N ILE A 47 -9.88 12.98 -21.14
CA ILE A 47 -10.56 14.27 -21.31
C ILE A 47 -9.71 15.46 -20.81
N ILE A 48 -8.61 15.21 -20.11
CA ILE A 48 -7.73 16.24 -19.55
C ILE A 48 -6.58 16.47 -20.53
N PRO A 49 -6.31 17.74 -20.94
CA PRO A 49 -5.15 18.06 -21.78
C PRO A 49 -3.84 17.53 -21.17
N GLN A 50 -2.96 16.93 -21.98
CA GLN A 50 -1.75 16.26 -21.50
C GLN A 50 -0.76 17.25 -20.83
N ASP A 51 -0.73 18.49 -21.26
CA ASP A 51 0.07 19.57 -20.69
C ASP A 51 -0.39 20.01 -19.29
N ARG A 52 -1.57 19.53 -18.86
CA ARG A 52 -2.13 19.74 -17.51
C ARG A 52 -2.08 18.50 -16.61
N LEU A 53 -1.50 17.42 -17.08
CA LEU A 53 -1.36 16.18 -16.34
C LEU A 53 0.10 15.92 -16.03
N PHE A 54 0.38 15.56 -14.78
CA PHE A 54 1.65 14.98 -14.36
C PHE A 54 1.37 13.65 -13.66
N LYS A 55 1.82 12.56 -14.25
CA LYS A 55 1.49 11.20 -13.85
C LYS A 55 2.63 10.60 -13.04
N VAL A 56 2.35 10.21 -11.81
CA VAL A 56 3.33 9.61 -10.90
C VAL A 56 2.95 8.16 -10.62
N TYR A 57 3.89 7.25 -10.85
CA TYR A 57 3.77 5.86 -10.44
C TYR A 57 4.59 5.62 -9.18
N ILE A 58 3.90 5.21 -8.12
CA ILE A 58 4.51 4.96 -6.80
C ILE A 58 4.36 3.49 -6.47
N SER A 59 5.45 2.78 -6.22
CA SER A 59 5.37 1.38 -5.81
C SER A 59 6.65 0.85 -5.17
N VAL A 60 6.51 -0.27 -4.47
CA VAL A 60 7.62 -1.17 -4.14
C VAL A 60 7.95 -1.96 -5.40
N ASN A 61 9.03 -1.62 -6.06
CA ASN A 61 9.42 -2.26 -7.33
C ASN A 61 10.81 -2.90 -7.28
N ARG A 62 11.35 -3.11 -6.08
CA ARG A 62 12.61 -3.80 -5.84
C ARG A 62 12.41 -4.94 -4.84
N SER A 63 13.18 -6.00 -5.05
CA SER A 63 13.41 -7.04 -4.06
C SER A 63 14.53 -6.64 -3.11
N ILE A 64 14.60 -7.27 -1.97
CA ILE A 64 15.76 -7.21 -1.06
C ILE A 64 16.57 -8.46 -1.33
N GLU A 65 17.86 -8.26 -1.56
CA GLU A 65 18.83 -9.30 -1.89
C GLU A 65 19.90 -9.34 -0.80
N ASP A 66 20.51 -10.51 -0.60
CA ASP A 66 21.69 -10.67 0.26
C ASP A 66 22.96 -10.21 -0.45
N GLU A 67 24.12 -10.38 0.20
CA GLU A 67 25.43 -10.00 -0.33
C GLU A 67 25.85 -10.83 -1.56
N ASN A 68 25.23 -11.99 -1.79
CA ASN A 68 25.48 -12.87 -2.93
C ASN A 68 24.53 -12.58 -4.10
N GLY A 69 23.55 -11.67 -3.92
CA GLY A 69 22.52 -11.36 -4.90
C GLY A 69 21.33 -12.33 -4.87
N GLU A 70 21.21 -13.16 -3.83
CA GLU A 70 20.03 -14.02 -3.66
C GLU A 70 18.86 -13.22 -3.09
N VAL A 71 17.67 -13.41 -3.68
CA VAL A 71 16.47 -12.68 -3.28
C VAL A 71 15.96 -13.22 -1.95
N LEU A 72 16.08 -12.41 -0.91
CA LEU A 72 15.51 -12.68 0.42
C LEU A 72 14.01 -12.36 0.45
N LEU A 73 13.63 -11.17 -0.04
CA LEU A 73 12.24 -10.75 -0.11
C LEU A 73 11.93 -10.11 -1.45
N THR A 74 10.91 -10.62 -2.13
CA THR A 74 10.39 -10.02 -3.36
C THR A 74 9.56 -8.76 -3.03
N SER A 75 9.45 -7.85 -3.99
CA SER A 75 8.57 -6.67 -3.88
C SER A 75 7.12 -7.05 -3.55
N ARG A 76 6.65 -8.19 -4.06
CA ARG A 76 5.29 -8.70 -3.80
C ARG A 76 5.12 -9.18 -2.34
N GLN A 77 6.14 -9.79 -1.74
CA GLN A 77 6.13 -10.19 -0.32
C GLN A 77 6.14 -8.96 0.59
N ILE A 78 6.98 -7.97 0.30
CA ILE A 78 7.01 -6.70 1.05
C ILE A 78 5.64 -6.01 1.01
N ARG A 79 5.00 -5.97 -0.15
CA ARG A 79 3.66 -5.37 -0.30
C ARG A 79 2.57 -6.17 0.42
N LEU A 80 2.66 -7.50 0.43
CA LEU A 80 1.76 -8.35 1.22
C LEU A 80 1.91 -8.03 2.71
N THR A 81 3.14 -7.98 3.21
CA THR A 81 3.42 -7.66 4.62
C THR A 81 2.86 -6.28 5.00
N ARG A 82 3.18 -5.24 4.22
CA ARG A 82 2.62 -3.89 4.42
C ARG A 82 1.10 -3.93 4.48
N ARG A 83 0.46 -4.69 3.61
CA ARG A 83 -0.99 -4.79 3.56
C ARG A 83 -1.57 -5.50 4.79
N ILE A 84 -0.99 -6.61 5.22
CA ILE A 84 -1.45 -7.35 6.41
C ILE A 84 -1.40 -6.43 7.64
N LEU A 85 -0.28 -5.76 7.85
CA LEU A 85 -0.09 -4.88 9.00
C LEU A 85 -1.09 -3.70 8.96
N ARG A 86 -1.17 -3.00 7.83
CA ARG A 86 -2.10 -1.88 7.67
C ARG A 86 -3.56 -2.29 7.81
N ASP A 87 -3.98 -3.38 7.16
CA ASP A 87 -5.37 -3.83 7.18
C ASP A 87 -5.78 -4.25 8.60
N ARG A 88 -4.85 -4.79 9.41
CA ARG A 88 -5.08 -5.07 10.82
C ARG A 88 -5.28 -3.80 11.63
N ILE A 89 -4.35 -2.84 11.54
CA ILE A 89 -4.35 -1.61 12.35
C ILE A 89 -5.54 -0.72 11.99
N PHE A 90 -5.74 -0.44 10.70
CA PHE A 90 -6.66 0.62 10.26
C PHE A 90 -8.01 0.11 9.72
N ARG A 91 -8.18 -1.20 9.51
CA ARG A 91 -9.38 -1.77 8.89
C ARG A 91 -10.00 -2.90 9.68
N SER A 92 -9.41 -3.25 10.81
CA SER A 92 -9.86 -4.38 11.65
C SER A 92 -10.04 -5.67 10.85
N THR A 93 -9.16 -5.89 9.87
CA THR A 93 -9.19 -7.05 8.98
C THR A 93 -8.10 -8.03 9.41
N SER A 94 -8.48 -9.29 9.64
CA SER A 94 -7.53 -10.32 10.04
C SER A 94 -6.51 -10.67 8.93
N PRO A 95 -5.32 -11.20 9.26
CA PRO A 95 -4.37 -11.72 8.28
C PRO A 95 -4.99 -12.73 7.31
N ALA A 96 -5.82 -13.64 7.81
CA ALA A 96 -6.50 -14.66 7.00
C ALA A 96 -7.44 -14.03 5.95
N GLU A 97 -8.22 -13.03 6.34
CA GLU A 97 -9.09 -12.29 5.41
C GLU A 97 -8.27 -11.52 4.37
N THR A 98 -7.16 -10.87 4.78
CA THR A 98 -6.27 -10.16 3.85
C THR A 98 -5.67 -11.13 2.83
N LEU A 99 -5.21 -12.31 3.25
CA LEU A 99 -4.66 -13.35 2.37
C LEU A 99 -5.70 -13.88 1.39
N LYS A 100 -6.93 -14.11 1.85
CA LYS A 100 -8.04 -14.53 0.98
C LYS A 100 -8.30 -13.52 -0.15
N LEU A 101 -8.20 -12.22 0.14
CA LEU A 101 -8.40 -11.16 -0.84
C LEU A 101 -7.17 -10.92 -1.72
N TRP A 102 -5.97 -11.35 -1.29
CA TRP A 102 -4.70 -11.01 -1.92
C TRP A 102 -4.61 -11.42 -3.40
N LYS A 103 -5.13 -12.60 -3.74
CA LYS A 103 -5.16 -13.07 -5.14
C LYS A 103 -5.95 -12.14 -6.04
N GLY A 104 -7.09 -11.63 -5.57
CA GLY A 104 -7.90 -10.67 -6.32
C GLY A 104 -7.20 -9.32 -6.46
N VAL A 105 -6.50 -8.88 -5.41
CA VAL A 105 -5.72 -7.64 -5.43
C VAL A 105 -4.60 -7.71 -6.46
N THR A 106 -3.78 -8.76 -6.45
CA THR A 106 -2.68 -8.92 -7.40
C THR A 106 -3.16 -9.01 -8.84
N ALA A 107 -4.26 -9.73 -9.09
CA ALA A 107 -4.88 -9.78 -10.42
C ALA A 107 -5.40 -8.40 -10.89
N GLY A 108 -5.98 -7.63 -9.97
CA GLY A 108 -6.42 -6.26 -10.24
C GLY A 108 -5.25 -5.33 -10.58
N GLU A 109 -4.13 -5.46 -9.88
CA GLU A 109 -2.91 -4.69 -10.14
C GLU A 109 -2.30 -5.00 -11.51
N GLU A 110 -2.22 -6.26 -11.88
CA GLU A 110 -1.74 -6.66 -13.20
C GLU A 110 -2.61 -6.08 -14.31
N LYS A 111 -3.92 -6.11 -14.12
CA LYS A 111 -4.89 -5.66 -15.12
C LYS A 111 -5.01 -4.14 -15.21
N TYR A 112 -4.93 -3.43 -14.08
CA TYR A 112 -5.33 -2.01 -14.02
C TYR A 112 -4.21 -1.06 -13.59
N LEU A 113 -3.08 -1.56 -13.12
CA LEU A 113 -1.97 -0.74 -12.67
C LEU A 113 -0.71 -0.99 -13.50
N TYR A 114 -0.22 -2.22 -13.56
CA TYR A 114 1.06 -2.53 -14.21
C TYR A 114 1.03 -2.32 -15.72
N CYS A 115 -0.11 -2.52 -16.38
CA CYS A 115 -0.26 -2.25 -17.80
C CYS A 115 -0.11 -0.74 -18.15
N PHE A 116 -0.30 0.15 -17.17
CA PHE A 116 -0.19 1.60 -17.39
C PHE A 116 1.07 2.23 -16.77
N LYS A 117 1.93 1.46 -16.08
CA LYS A 117 3.12 1.99 -15.39
C LYS A 117 4.05 2.79 -16.31
N ASN A 118 4.19 2.37 -17.57
CA ASN A 118 5.04 3.03 -18.57
C ASN A 118 4.45 4.36 -19.10
N ARG A 119 3.24 4.73 -18.65
CA ARG A 119 2.62 6.03 -18.96
C ARG A 119 2.89 7.09 -17.90
N ALA A 120 3.60 6.74 -16.84
CA ALA A 120 4.01 7.69 -15.82
C ALA A 120 5.16 8.57 -16.29
N ASP A 121 5.08 9.85 -15.94
CA ASP A 121 6.15 10.83 -16.18
C ASP A 121 7.26 10.68 -15.13
N LEU A 122 6.90 10.19 -13.93
CA LEU A 122 7.83 9.94 -12.82
C LEU A 122 7.51 8.59 -12.14
N MET A 123 8.56 7.84 -11.82
CA MET A 123 8.46 6.62 -11.01
C MET A 123 9.15 6.81 -9.66
N ILE A 124 8.40 6.64 -8.56
CA ILE A 124 8.91 6.72 -7.19
C ILE A 124 8.95 5.32 -6.58
N LYS A 125 10.12 4.98 -6.04
CA LYS A 125 10.34 3.73 -5.33
C LYS A 125 10.15 3.97 -3.84
N THR A 126 9.29 3.17 -3.19
CA THR A 126 8.92 3.36 -1.77
C THR A 126 9.50 2.28 -0.85
N LEU A 127 10.45 1.49 -1.32
CA LEU A 127 11.11 0.51 -0.48
C LEU A 127 12.10 1.22 0.46
N HIS A 128 11.95 0.99 1.75
CA HIS A 128 13.00 1.25 2.75
C HIS A 128 13.66 -0.07 3.11
N ILE A 129 14.97 -0.16 2.96
CA ILE A 129 15.72 -1.42 3.11
C ILE A 129 15.59 -2.03 4.51
N TYR A 130 15.29 -1.22 5.52
CA TYR A 130 15.13 -1.65 6.93
C TYR A 130 13.70 -2.09 7.28
N GLU A 131 12.73 -2.00 6.36
CA GLU A 131 11.34 -2.37 6.64
C GLU A 131 11.18 -3.80 7.20
N PRO A 132 11.83 -4.83 6.65
CA PRO A 132 11.66 -6.19 7.16
C PRO A 132 12.10 -6.32 8.62
N CYS A 133 13.09 -5.51 9.06
CA CYS A 133 13.55 -5.48 10.44
C CYS A 133 12.46 -5.00 11.41
N LEU A 134 11.65 -4.03 10.98
CA LEU A 134 10.50 -3.54 11.74
C LEU A 134 9.35 -4.55 11.70
N TYR A 135 9.05 -5.09 10.52
CA TYR A 135 7.93 -5.99 10.33
C TYR A 135 8.09 -7.33 11.04
N LYS A 136 9.33 -7.74 11.34
CA LYS A 136 9.59 -8.97 12.11
C LYS A 136 8.90 -8.94 13.46
N SER A 137 9.05 -7.87 14.22
CA SER A 137 8.43 -7.72 15.54
C SER A 137 6.91 -7.65 15.45
N GLU A 138 6.39 -6.88 14.48
CA GLU A 138 4.96 -6.71 14.27
C GLU A 138 4.29 -8.02 13.82
N LEU A 139 4.92 -8.78 12.94
CA LEU A 139 4.40 -10.08 12.51
C LEU A 139 4.50 -11.13 13.61
N ALA A 140 5.55 -11.11 14.44
CA ALA A 140 5.66 -12.00 15.58
C ALA A 140 4.51 -11.82 16.57
N ALA A 141 4.07 -10.57 16.80
CA ALA A 141 2.90 -10.27 17.62
C ALA A 141 1.58 -10.81 17.02
N LEU A 142 1.57 -11.12 15.71
CA LEU A 142 0.40 -11.67 15.01
C LEU A 142 0.41 -13.20 14.88
N ILE A 143 1.40 -13.90 15.42
CA ILE A 143 1.56 -15.37 15.21
C ILE A 143 0.31 -16.12 15.65
N GLU A 144 -0.30 -15.77 16.76
CA GLU A 144 -1.54 -16.42 17.22
C GLU A 144 -2.70 -16.16 16.26
N GLU A 145 -2.81 -14.96 15.70
CA GLU A 145 -3.83 -14.58 14.71
C GLU A 145 -3.54 -15.18 13.32
N THR A 146 -2.31 -15.63 13.07
CA THR A 146 -1.89 -16.20 11.80
C THR A 146 -1.93 -17.73 11.78
N ALA A 147 -2.32 -18.40 12.86
CA ALA A 147 -2.45 -19.85 12.91
C ALA A 147 -3.33 -20.40 11.76
N ASP A 148 -4.43 -19.71 11.45
CA ASP A 148 -5.32 -20.04 10.33
C ASP A 148 -4.71 -19.76 8.94
N CYS A 149 -3.49 -19.19 8.88
CA CYS A 149 -2.79 -18.87 7.63
C CYS A 149 -1.73 -19.90 7.25
N SER A 150 -1.51 -20.93 8.07
CA SER A 150 -0.49 -21.98 7.87
C SER A 150 -0.62 -22.72 6.52
N ASP A 151 -1.83 -22.78 5.98
CA ASP A 151 -2.11 -23.41 4.69
C ASP A 151 -1.73 -22.53 3.49
N ASN A 152 -1.28 -21.28 3.71
CA ASN A 152 -0.85 -20.39 2.64
C ASN A 152 0.68 -20.44 2.46
N PRO A 153 1.21 -21.23 1.50
CA PRO A 153 2.65 -21.44 1.36
C PRO A 153 3.40 -20.16 0.99
N TYR A 154 2.74 -19.23 0.29
CA TYR A 154 3.35 -17.95 -0.07
C TYR A 154 3.55 -17.05 1.15
N PHE A 155 2.58 -17.05 2.07
CA PHE A 155 2.68 -16.30 3.32
C PHE A 155 3.71 -16.92 4.25
N MET A 156 3.71 -18.25 4.41
CA MET A 156 4.71 -18.96 5.21
C MET A 156 6.13 -18.69 4.72
N LYS A 157 6.37 -18.76 3.41
CA LYS A 157 7.66 -18.37 2.83
C LYS A 157 8.03 -16.92 3.12
N THR A 158 7.04 -16.02 3.18
CA THR A 158 7.29 -14.60 3.53
C THR A 158 7.74 -14.46 4.98
N LEU A 159 7.12 -15.18 5.91
CA LEU A 159 7.52 -15.20 7.32
C LEU A 159 8.94 -15.77 7.49
N GLU A 160 9.24 -16.90 6.85
CA GLU A 160 10.58 -17.48 6.84
C GLU A 160 11.63 -16.50 6.33
N SER A 161 11.33 -15.79 5.23
CA SER A 161 12.24 -14.76 4.69
C SER A 161 12.46 -13.61 5.66
N ILE A 162 11.41 -13.14 6.34
CA ILE A 162 11.51 -12.04 7.31
C ILE A 162 12.30 -12.47 8.55
N ASP A 163 12.29 -13.75 8.90
CA ASP A 163 13.02 -14.26 10.06
C ASP A 163 14.54 -14.12 9.93
N HIS A 164 15.07 -13.99 8.74
CA HIS A 164 16.50 -13.70 8.51
C HIS A 164 16.92 -12.29 8.92
N PHE A 165 15.99 -11.36 9.13
CA PHE A 165 16.30 -9.97 9.49
C PHE A 165 16.39 -9.77 10.99
N CYS A 166 17.34 -8.92 11.44
CA CYS A 166 17.42 -8.50 12.84
C CYS A 166 16.29 -7.50 13.15
N PRO A 167 15.54 -7.67 14.26
CA PRO A 167 14.47 -6.73 14.59
C PRO A 167 15.04 -5.36 14.98
N ILE A 168 14.29 -4.31 14.62
CA ILE A 168 14.55 -2.92 15.00
C ILE A 168 13.35 -2.41 15.78
N ASP A 169 13.60 -1.64 16.84
CA ASP A 169 12.58 -1.00 17.65
C ASP A 169 11.84 0.08 16.83
N SER A 170 10.52 -0.02 16.78
CA SER A 170 9.66 0.92 16.08
C SER A 170 9.71 2.34 16.65
N SER A 171 10.12 2.52 17.92
CA SER A 171 10.33 3.82 18.55
C SER A 171 11.41 4.67 17.87
N LEU A 172 12.33 4.03 17.13
CA LEU A 172 13.36 4.71 16.35
C LEU A 172 12.82 5.36 15.06
N ILE A 173 11.59 5.05 14.67
CA ILE A 173 11.00 5.55 13.43
C ILE A 173 10.29 6.88 13.70
N PRO A 174 10.63 7.95 12.96
CA PRO A 174 9.96 9.25 13.11
C PRO A 174 8.44 9.15 12.90
N GLN A 175 7.66 9.94 13.65
CA GLN A 175 6.20 9.91 13.58
C GLN A 175 5.64 10.33 12.21
N ASN A 176 6.37 11.13 11.44
CA ASN A 176 6.02 11.54 10.07
C ASN A 176 6.60 10.63 8.98
N SER A 177 7.14 9.47 9.34
CA SER A 177 7.64 8.50 8.36
C SER A 177 6.50 7.79 7.64
N LEU A 178 6.67 7.56 6.33
CA LEU A 178 5.76 6.73 5.53
C LEU A 178 5.55 5.34 6.14
N ILE A 179 6.56 4.80 6.83
CA ILE A 179 6.48 3.46 7.43
C ILE A 179 5.39 3.38 8.50
N ARG A 180 5.04 4.51 9.15
CA ARG A 180 3.98 4.57 10.15
C ARG A 180 2.60 4.17 9.58
N GLU A 181 2.39 4.29 8.28
CA GLU A 181 1.19 3.74 7.61
C GLU A 181 1.05 2.21 7.83
N PHE A 182 2.14 1.51 8.12
CA PHE A 182 2.13 0.04 8.22
C PHE A 182 2.34 -0.47 9.64
N ILE A 183 3.03 0.30 10.50
CA ILE A 183 3.29 -0.10 11.89
C ILE A 183 2.51 0.72 12.93
N GLY A 184 1.67 1.67 12.49
CA GLY A 184 0.90 2.53 13.37
C GLY A 184 1.73 3.67 14.00
N THR A 185 1.02 4.54 14.68
CA THR A 185 1.58 5.61 15.53
C THR A 185 1.43 5.23 17.00
N ASP A 186 2.21 5.86 17.89
CA ASP A 186 2.16 5.59 19.33
C ASP A 186 0.76 5.85 19.95
N SER A 187 -0.11 6.56 19.23
CA SER A 187 -1.50 6.82 19.64
C SER A 187 -2.52 5.80 19.12
N GLU A 188 -2.11 4.87 18.27
CA GLU A 188 -2.97 3.87 17.62
C GLU A 188 -2.66 2.44 18.06
N LEU A 189 -1.56 2.27 18.81
CA LEU A 189 -1.13 1.03 19.45
C LEU A 189 -1.56 1.00 20.91
#